data_71aab243da1029f4b8da55890d98c9fb
#
_entry.id   71aab243da1029f4b8da55890d98c9fb
#
_cell.length_a   1.000
_cell.length_b   1.000
_cell.length_c   1.000
_cell.angle_alpha   90.00
_cell.angle_beta   90.00
_cell.angle_gamma   90.00
#
_symmetry.space_group_name_H-M   'P 1'
#
loop_
_entity.id
_entity.type
_entity.pdbx_description
1 polymer ?
#
loop_
_entity_poly.entity_id
_entity_poly.type
_entity_poly.pdbx_seq_one_letter_code
_entity_poly.pdbx_strand_id
1 'polypeptide(L)'
;AEHFMSLGNDDLESRLWSIVPRGKQELSFPQIKALADFFAKIVDYKSPFTSTHSIGVASCAEKLSRFMGFDEETAQKMYLAGALHDIGKVAVGNEILEKPGRLTDEEFAEMKHHAAYTYYILSEIEDFEELRDWAAFHHERLDGTGYPFRKTASELNTQERMMACVDIYQALTESRPYKPGMPHEKACAILREMAGKGWLDAGITEQVDACFGTKNAG
;
A
#
# COMPACT_ATOMS: atom_id res chain seq x y z
N ALA A 1 -23.34 -10.61 9.43
CA ALA A 1 -23.79 -9.21 9.27
C ALA A 1 -24.18 -8.59 10.62
N GLU A 2 -24.97 -9.28 11.46
CA GLU A 2 -25.42 -8.74 12.76
C GLU A 2 -24.28 -8.50 13.76
N HIS A 3 -23.21 -9.28 13.77
CA HIS A 3 -22.07 -9.07 14.67
C HIS A 3 -21.16 -7.89 14.28
N PHE A 4 -21.12 -7.53 13.00
CA PHE A 4 -20.35 -6.37 12.56
C PHE A 4 -21.08 -5.05 12.85
N MET A 5 -22.42 -5.06 12.85
CA MET A 5 -23.25 -3.91 13.24
C MET A 5 -23.16 -3.60 14.74
N SER A 6 -22.80 -4.59 15.57
CA SER A 6 -22.61 -4.36 17.02
C SER A 6 -21.25 -3.75 17.38
N LEU A 7 -20.27 -3.75 16.46
CA LEU A 7 -18.98 -3.09 16.64
C LEU A 7 -19.06 -1.56 16.45
N GLY A 8 -20.12 -1.08 15.79
CA GLY A 8 -20.41 0.35 15.64
C GLY A 8 -21.31 0.91 16.74
N ASN A 9 -21.44 0.25 17.86
CA ASN A 9 -22.21 0.75 18.99
C ASN A 9 -21.30 1.62 19.85
N ASP A 10 -21.62 2.91 20.02
CA ASP A 10 -20.92 3.89 20.87
C ASP A 10 -20.64 3.33 22.29
N ASP A 11 -21.48 2.38 22.76
CA ASP A 11 -21.33 1.71 24.05
C ASP A 11 -20.13 0.73 24.06
N LEU A 12 -19.83 0.02 22.97
CA LEU A 12 -18.69 -0.91 22.92
C LEU A 12 -17.36 -0.15 22.90
N GLU A 13 -17.27 0.90 22.08
CA GLU A 13 -16.10 1.76 22.00
C GLU A 13 -15.84 2.45 23.35
N SER A 14 -16.86 3.03 23.96
CA SER A 14 -16.80 3.64 25.30
C SER A 14 -16.36 2.62 26.36
N ARG A 15 -16.83 1.38 26.31
CA ARG A 15 -16.44 0.31 27.24
C ARG A 15 -15.00 -0.15 27.01
N LEU A 16 -14.56 -0.28 25.76
CA LEU A 16 -13.16 -0.59 25.44
C LEU A 16 -12.22 0.49 25.97
N TRP A 17 -12.53 1.77 25.73
CA TRP A 17 -11.76 2.89 26.26
C TRP A 17 -11.76 3.01 27.77
N SER A 18 -12.76 2.46 28.46
CA SER A 18 -12.79 2.40 29.95
C SER A 18 -11.83 1.36 30.52
N ILE A 19 -11.46 0.36 29.75
CA ILE A 19 -10.60 -0.77 30.16
C ILE A 19 -9.13 -0.54 29.72
N VAL A 20 -8.92 0.15 28.59
CA VAL A 20 -7.59 0.46 28.09
C VAL A 20 -6.94 1.53 28.96
N PRO A 21 -5.72 1.31 29.49
CA PRO A 21 -5.01 2.33 30.25
C PRO A 21 -4.81 3.60 29.40
N ARG A 22 -5.31 4.73 29.91
CA ARG A 22 -5.13 6.06 29.26
C ARG A 22 -3.72 6.59 29.53
N GLY A 23 -2.69 5.91 29.03
CA GLY A 23 -1.32 6.39 29.04
C GLY A 23 -0.90 6.70 27.60
N LYS A 24 -0.48 7.92 27.30
CA LYS A 24 0.24 8.19 26.05
C LYS A 24 1.56 7.42 26.14
N GLN A 25 1.73 6.41 25.33
CA GLN A 25 2.99 5.70 25.18
C GLN A 25 3.59 6.16 23.85
N GLU A 26 4.70 6.87 23.93
CA GLU A 26 5.49 7.19 22.74
C GLU A 26 6.18 5.92 22.25
N LEU A 27 5.87 5.52 21.01
CA LEU A 27 6.51 4.39 20.37
C LEU A 27 7.67 4.87 19.52
N SER A 28 8.82 4.22 19.65
CA SER A 28 9.96 4.41 18.74
C SER A 28 9.61 3.88 17.32
N PHE A 29 10.28 4.40 16.31
CA PHE A 29 10.06 3.92 14.93
C PHE A 29 10.21 2.39 14.79
N PRO A 30 11.20 1.69 15.39
CA PRO A 30 11.27 0.23 15.33
C PRO A 30 10.01 -0.48 15.89
N GLN A 31 9.37 0.10 16.91
CA GLN A 31 8.13 -0.47 17.48
C GLN A 31 6.93 -0.24 16.56
N ILE A 32 6.81 0.97 15.98
CA ILE A 32 5.77 1.28 14.98
C ILE A 32 5.96 0.40 13.74
N LYS A 33 7.19 0.26 13.26
CA LYS A 33 7.55 -0.63 12.15
C LYS A 33 7.14 -2.08 12.43
N ALA A 34 7.42 -2.60 13.61
CA ALA A 34 7.05 -3.97 13.98
C ALA A 34 5.53 -4.18 13.98
N LEU A 35 4.74 -3.17 14.40
CA LEU A 35 3.29 -3.21 14.34
C LEU A 35 2.80 -3.16 12.87
N ALA A 36 3.36 -2.29 12.04
CA ALA A 36 3.02 -2.22 10.61
C ALA A 36 3.34 -3.54 9.91
N ASP A 37 4.51 -4.14 10.17
CA ASP A 37 4.92 -5.44 9.63
C ASP A 37 3.97 -6.57 10.08
N PHE A 38 3.46 -6.50 11.30
CA PHE A 38 2.48 -7.46 11.80
C PHE A 38 1.14 -7.35 11.05
N PHE A 39 0.62 -6.14 10.87
CA PHE A 39 -0.62 -5.92 10.10
C PHE A 39 -0.44 -6.28 8.62
N ALA A 40 0.68 -5.91 8.01
CA ALA A 40 1.02 -6.30 6.65
C ALA A 40 0.94 -7.83 6.46
N LYS A 41 1.53 -8.60 7.38
CA LYS A 41 1.47 -10.07 7.34
C LYS A 41 0.06 -10.62 7.50
N ILE A 42 -0.78 -10.03 8.36
CA ILE A 42 -2.19 -10.44 8.50
C ILE A 42 -2.94 -10.24 7.18
N VAL A 43 -2.75 -9.08 6.54
CA VAL A 43 -3.39 -8.76 5.26
C VAL A 43 -2.89 -9.68 4.15
N ASP A 44 -1.59 -9.83 4.04
CA ASP A 44 -0.97 -10.71 3.05
C ASP A 44 -1.40 -12.17 3.22
N TYR A 45 -1.59 -12.64 4.45
CA TYR A 45 -2.06 -14.00 4.74
C TYR A 45 -3.51 -14.25 4.28
N LYS A 46 -4.36 -13.22 4.31
CA LYS A 46 -5.75 -13.32 3.79
C LYS A 46 -5.80 -13.46 2.28
N SER A 47 -4.74 -13.10 1.56
CA SER A 47 -4.67 -13.22 0.10
C SER A 47 -3.69 -14.33 -0.27
N PRO A 48 -4.13 -15.44 -0.88
CA PRO A 48 -3.28 -16.59 -1.17
C PRO A 48 -2.12 -16.30 -2.14
N PHE A 49 -2.04 -15.07 -2.64
CA PHE A 49 -1.06 -14.65 -3.66
C PHE A 49 0.00 -13.68 -3.17
N THR A 50 -0.02 -13.23 -1.90
CA THR A 50 0.75 -12.05 -1.46
C THR A 50 1.49 -12.23 -0.14
N SER A 51 2.04 -13.42 0.18
CA SER A 51 2.62 -13.70 1.51
C SER A 51 3.76 -12.78 1.97
N THR A 52 4.34 -11.97 1.07
CA THR A 52 5.44 -11.03 1.35
C THR A 52 5.32 -9.70 0.59
N HIS A 53 4.23 -9.47 -0.12
CA HIS A 53 4.05 -8.33 -1.01
C HIS A 53 4.14 -7.00 -0.26
N SER A 54 3.36 -6.82 0.79
CA SER A 54 3.30 -5.55 1.53
C SER A 54 4.65 -5.16 2.14
N ILE A 55 5.41 -6.13 2.66
CA ILE A 55 6.78 -5.89 3.16
C ILE A 55 7.75 -5.58 2.01
N GLY A 56 7.57 -6.22 0.85
CA GLY A 56 8.33 -5.91 -0.36
C GLY A 56 8.09 -4.49 -0.84
N VAL A 57 6.83 -4.05 -0.91
CA VAL A 57 6.44 -2.67 -1.25
C VAL A 57 7.04 -1.68 -0.25
N ALA A 58 6.93 -1.95 1.06
CA ALA A 58 7.51 -1.13 2.12
C ALA A 58 9.02 -0.92 1.94
N SER A 59 9.76 -2.02 1.74
CA SER A 59 11.21 -1.98 1.55
C SER A 59 11.62 -1.23 0.27
N CYS A 60 10.86 -1.41 -0.82
CA CYS A 60 11.09 -0.70 -2.07
C CYS A 60 10.79 0.80 -1.92
N ALA A 61 9.69 1.17 -1.26
CA ALA A 61 9.30 2.56 -1.03
C ALA A 61 10.35 3.32 -0.20
N GLU A 62 10.80 2.72 0.90
CA GLU A 62 11.87 3.26 1.75
C GLU A 62 13.18 3.43 0.98
N LYS A 63 13.60 2.41 0.22
CA LYS A 63 14.85 2.45 -0.55
C LYS A 63 14.78 3.51 -1.66
N LEU A 64 13.67 3.58 -2.39
CA LEU A 64 13.47 4.59 -3.42
C LEU A 64 13.45 5.99 -2.84
N SER A 65 12.82 6.19 -1.69
CA SER A 65 12.79 7.48 -0.98
C SER A 65 14.20 7.96 -0.65
N ARG A 66 15.04 7.12 -0.04
CA ARG A 66 16.44 7.45 0.23
C ARG A 66 17.24 7.69 -1.06
N PHE A 67 17.03 6.89 -2.09
CA PHE A 67 17.69 7.04 -3.39
C PHE A 67 17.37 8.38 -4.06
N MET A 68 16.14 8.86 -3.94
CA MET A 68 15.70 10.15 -4.43
C MET A 68 16.12 11.35 -3.55
N GLY A 69 16.80 11.09 -2.43
CA GLY A 69 17.36 12.13 -1.56
C GLY A 69 16.37 12.70 -0.53
N PHE A 70 15.26 12.04 -0.26
CA PHE A 70 14.39 12.40 0.86
C PHE A 70 15.07 12.11 2.20
N ASP A 71 14.65 12.82 3.24
CA ASP A 71 15.19 12.65 4.60
C ASP A 71 14.75 11.30 5.20
N GLU A 72 15.38 10.95 6.31
CA GLU A 72 15.14 9.66 6.98
C GLU A 72 13.72 9.53 7.51
N GLU A 73 13.11 10.63 7.99
CA GLU A 73 11.74 10.62 8.47
C GLU A 73 10.76 10.28 7.33
N THR A 74 10.92 10.94 6.18
CA THR A 74 10.15 10.66 4.98
C THR A 74 10.34 9.22 4.50
N ALA A 75 11.59 8.71 4.51
CA ALA A 75 11.87 7.33 4.12
C ALA A 75 11.19 6.32 5.06
N GLN A 76 11.18 6.58 6.36
CA GLN A 76 10.50 5.77 7.36
C GLN A 76 8.97 5.80 7.19
N LYS A 77 8.40 6.98 6.95
CA LYS A 77 6.96 7.12 6.63
C LYS A 77 6.60 6.37 5.34
N MET A 78 7.45 6.42 4.31
CA MET A 78 7.26 5.65 3.06
C MET A 78 7.28 4.15 3.30
N TYR A 79 8.14 3.65 4.22
CA TYR A 79 8.10 2.25 4.66
C TYR A 79 6.74 1.89 5.24
N LEU A 80 6.25 2.70 6.19
CA LEU A 80 4.97 2.45 6.86
C LEU A 80 3.80 2.51 5.86
N ALA A 81 3.80 3.49 4.96
CA ALA A 81 2.79 3.59 3.90
C ALA A 81 2.77 2.34 3.01
N GLY A 82 3.95 1.83 2.62
CA GLY A 82 4.07 0.60 1.85
C GLY A 82 3.61 -0.64 2.62
N ALA A 83 3.92 -0.75 3.93
CA ALA A 83 3.49 -1.87 4.76
C ALA A 83 1.96 -1.89 4.96
N LEU A 84 1.32 -0.73 4.99
CA LEU A 84 -0.09 -0.56 5.31
C LEU A 84 -0.98 -0.24 4.10
N HIS A 85 -0.43 -0.13 2.87
CA HIS A 85 -1.19 0.28 1.67
C HIS A 85 -2.43 -0.58 1.41
N ASP A 86 -2.35 -1.83 1.73
CA ASP A 86 -3.39 -2.85 1.50
C ASP A 86 -4.22 -3.18 2.75
N ILE A 87 -4.08 -2.44 3.87
CA ILE A 87 -4.77 -2.77 5.13
C ILE A 87 -6.28 -2.80 4.98
N GLY A 88 -6.84 -2.03 4.06
CA GLY A 88 -8.26 -2.03 3.75
C GLY A 88 -8.81 -3.36 3.20
N LYS A 89 -7.95 -4.28 2.76
CA LYS A 89 -8.36 -5.65 2.38
C LYS A 89 -9.01 -6.42 3.53
N VAL A 90 -8.76 -6.03 4.79
CA VAL A 90 -9.45 -6.65 5.93
C VAL A 90 -10.98 -6.46 5.89
N ALA A 91 -11.45 -5.40 5.22
CA ALA A 91 -12.87 -5.10 5.06
C ALA A 91 -13.49 -5.70 3.79
N VAL A 92 -12.69 -6.27 2.88
CA VAL A 92 -13.18 -6.99 1.70
C VAL A 92 -13.56 -8.42 2.08
N GLY A 93 -14.68 -8.91 1.54
CA GLY A 93 -15.17 -10.27 1.81
C GLY A 93 -14.19 -11.35 1.36
N ASN A 94 -14.07 -12.43 2.14
CA ASN A 94 -13.14 -13.52 1.84
C ASN A 94 -13.50 -14.22 0.51
N GLU A 95 -14.78 -14.26 0.13
CA GLU A 95 -15.26 -14.82 -1.14
C GLU A 95 -14.66 -14.12 -2.36
N ILE A 96 -14.27 -12.83 -2.22
CA ILE A 96 -13.60 -12.06 -3.26
C ILE A 96 -12.08 -12.24 -3.16
N LEU A 97 -11.53 -12.11 -1.96
CA LEU A 97 -10.08 -12.19 -1.73
C LEU A 97 -9.49 -13.56 -2.04
N GLU A 98 -10.22 -14.64 -1.73
CA GLU A 98 -9.76 -16.02 -1.88
C GLU A 98 -10.31 -16.70 -3.15
N LYS A 99 -11.01 -15.95 -4.02
CA LYS A 99 -11.63 -16.51 -5.21
C LYS A 99 -10.61 -17.19 -6.11
N PRO A 100 -10.77 -18.49 -6.40
CA PRO A 100 -9.90 -19.17 -7.35
C PRO A 100 -10.28 -18.75 -8.78
N GLY A 101 -9.50 -17.86 -9.38
CA GLY A 101 -9.71 -17.42 -10.75
C GLY A 101 -9.90 -15.92 -10.89
N ARG A 102 -10.47 -15.51 -12.03
CA ARG A 102 -10.71 -14.08 -12.30
C ARG A 102 -11.95 -13.58 -11.57
N LEU A 103 -11.85 -12.37 -11.04
CA LEU A 103 -13.00 -11.63 -10.51
C LEU A 103 -13.93 -11.22 -11.67
N THR A 104 -15.23 -11.19 -11.42
CA THR A 104 -16.17 -10.51 -12.31
C THR A 104 -15.99 -8.99 -12.23
N ASP A 105 -16.64 -8.23 -13.09
CA ASP A 105 -16.54 -6.77 -13.07
C ASP A 105 -17.12 -6.20 -11.76
N GLU A 106 -18.19 -6.80 -11.22
CA GLU A 106 -18.80 -6.43 -9.95
C GLU A 106 -17.88 -6.74 -8.77
N GLU A 107 -17.31 -7.94 -8.73
CA GLU A 107 -16.36 -8.36 -7.70
C GLU A 107 -15.09 -7.51 -7.76
N PHE A 108 -14.62 -7.14 -8.96
CA PHE A 108 -13.48 -6.26 -9.11
C PHE A 108 -13.82 -4.83 -8.66
N ALA A 109 -15.04 -4.36 -8.89
CA ALA A 109 -15.50 -3.09 -8.34
C ALA A 109 -15.48 -3.09 -6.81
N GLU A 110 -15.94 -4.19 -6.19
CA GLU A 110 -15.87 -4.35 -4.72
C GLU A 110 -14.42 -4.45 -4.23
N MET A 111 -13.56 -5.20 -4.92
CA MET A 111 -12.14 -5.27 -4.59
C MET A 111 -11.47 -3.89 -4.55
N LYS A 112 -11.81 -2.98 -5.47
CA LYS A 112 -11.24 -1.61 -5.50
C LYS A 112 -11.53 -0.81 -4.23
N HIS A 113 -12.57 -1.13 -3.49
CA HIS A 113 -12.92 -0.44 -2.25
C HIS A 113 -11.84 -0.59 -1.17
N HIS A 114 -10.93 -1.61 -1.25
CA HIS A 114 -9.85 -1.73 -0.26
C HIS A 114 -9.02 -0.46 -0.13
N ALA A 115 -8.78 0.26 -1.24
CA ALA A 115 -8.01 1.51 -1.20
C ALA A 115 -8.76 2.62 -0.43
N ALA A 116 -10.09 2.73 -0.58
CA ALA A 116 -10.91 3.62 0.24
C ALA A 116 -10.95 3.17 1.70
N TYR A 117 -11.07 1.86 1.96
CA TYR A 117 -11.01 1.33 3.33
C TYR A 117 -9.64 1.59 3.98
N THR A 118 -8.53 1.48 3.24
CA THR A 118 -7.20 1.89 3.73
C THR A 118 -7.22 3.36 4.18
N TYR A 119 -7.78 4.26 3.36
CA TYR A 119 -7.92 5.66 3.71
C TYR A 119 -8.70 5.84 5.03
N TYR A 120 -9.88 5.24 5.15
CA TYR A 120 -10.72 5.40 6.34
C TYR A 120 -10.08 4.78 7.59
N ILE A 121 -9.50 3.59 7.49
CA ILE A 121 -8.83 2.93 8.63
C ILE A 121 -7.67 3.78 9.15
N LEU A 122 -6.83 4.30 8.26
CA LEU A 122 -5.69 5.12 8.66
C LEU A 122 -6.09 6.55 9.09
N SER A 123 -7.28 7.02 8.72
CA SER A 123 -7.82 8.31 9.20
C SER A 123 -8.15 8.32 10.70
N GLU A 124 -8.30 7.14 11.32
CA GLU A 124 -8.57 7.03 12.75
C GLU A 124 -7.30 7.17 13.63
N ILE A 125 -6.11 7.31 12.99
CA ILE A 125 -4.84 7.42 13.69
C ILE A 125 -4.34 8.86 13.58
N GLU A 126 -4.16 9.54 14.74
CA GLU A 126 -3.57 10.88 14.81
C GLU A 126 -2.19 10.91 14.14
N ASP A 127 -1.84 12.00 13.47
CA ASP A 127 -0.56 12.25 12.80
C ASP A 127 -0.25 11.31 11.62
N PHE A 128 -1.26 10.59 11.09
CA PHE A 128 -1.10 9.70 9.93
C PHE A 128 -1.60 10.31 8.61
N GLU A 129 -1.95 11.60 8.55
CA GLU A 129 -2.59 12.19 7.37
C GLU A 129 -1.77 12.00 6.10
N GLU A 130 -0.46 12.30 6.14
CA GLU A 130 0.43 12.11 4.99
C GLU A 130 0.58 10.63 4.65
N LEU A 131 0.86 9.80 5.65
CA LEU A 131 1.04 8.35 5.49
C LEU A 131 -0.23 7.68 4.95
N ARG A 132 -1.40 8.09 5.47
CA ARG A 132 -2.72 7.64 4.99
C ARG A 132 -2.89 7.89 3.50
N ASP A 133 -2.60 9.11 3.05
CA ASP A 133 -2.76 9.52 1.65
C ASP A 133 -1.78 8.74 0.76
N TRP A 134 -0.52 8.62 1.17
CA TRP A 134 0.48 7.84 0.46
C TRP A 134 0.09 6.36 0.35
N ALA A 135 -0.43 5.77 1.43
CA ALA A 135 -0.90 4.38 1.42
C ALA A 135 -2.15 4.18 0.57
N ALA A 136 -3.16 5.07 0.69
CA ALA A 136 -4.47 4.88 0.08
C ALA A 136 -4.51 5.20 -1.42
N PHE A 137 -3.59 6.05 -1.94
CA PHE A 137 -3.63 6.51 -3.33
C PHE A 137 -2.74 5.71 -4.27
N HIS A 138 -2.23 4.55 -3.85
CA HIS A 138 -1.35 3.68 -4.65
C HIS A 138 -2.00 3.16 -5.96
N HIS A 139 -3.30 3.23 -6.08
CA HIS A 139 -4.05 2.90 -7.31
C HIS A 139 -4.59 4.10 -8.07
N GLU A 140 -4.24 5.32 -7.62
CA GLU A 140 -4.55 6.51 -8.41
C GLU A 140 -3.67 6.56 -9.67
N ARG A 141 -4.16 7.27 -10.67
CA ARG A 141 -3.47 7.49 -11.94
C ARG A 141 -3.42 8.96 -12.27
N LEU A 142 -2.34 9.41 -12.88
CA LEU A 142 -2.14 10.83 -13.18
C LEU A 142 -3.21 11.41 -14.13
N ASP A 143 -3.85 10.57 -14.95
CA ASP A 143 -4.93 10.94 -15.86
C ASP A 143 -6.33 10.96 -15.20
N GLY A 144 -6.44 10.68 -13.89
CA GLY A 144 -7.71 10.65 -13.15
C GLY A 144 -8.56 9.39 -13.39
N THR A 145 -8.04 8.38 -14.09
CA THR A 145 -8.76 7.10 -14.31
C THR A 145 -8.52 6.08 -13.20
N GLY A 146 -7.72 6.44 -12.19
CA GLY A 146 -7.44 5.61 -11.03
C GLY A 146 -8.59 5.52 -10.03
N TYR A 147 -8.32 4.98 -8.87
CA TYR A 147 -9.25 4.88 -7.74
C TYR A 147 -8.47 4.97 -6.42
N PRO A 148 -9.09 5.27 -5.30
CA PRO A 148 -10.54 5.36 -5.06
C PRO A 148 -11.15 6.72 -5.35
N PHE A 149 -10.36 7.81 -5.39
CA PHE A 149 -10.89 9.19 -5.44
C PHE A 149 -10.74 9.86 -6.82
N ARG A 150 -10.15 9.16 -7.80
CA ARG A 150 -9.91 9.64 -9.17
C ARG A 150 -9.11 10.93 -9.22
N LYS A 151 -8.08 11.00 -8.38
CA LYS A 151 -7.16 12.14 -8.33
C LYS A 151 -6.36 12.26 -9.63
N THR A 152 -6.12 13.50 -10.03
CA THR A 152 -5.29 13.83 -11.20
C THR A 152 -3.85 14.16 -10.81
N ALA A 153 -2.97 14.33 -11.80
CA ALA A 153 -1.58 14.68 -11.58
C ALA A 153 -1.38 15.94 -10.71
N SER A 154 -2.28 16.93 -10.80
CA SER A 154 -2.18 18.16 -10.00
C SER A 154 -2.53 17.96 -8.53
N GLU A 155 -3.17 16.85 -8.18
CA GLU A 155 -3.65 16.54 -6.84
C GLU A 155 -2.79 15.49 -6.11
N LEU A 156 -1.87 14.84 -6.84
CA LEU A 156 -0.99 13.82 -6.32
C LEU A 156 0.41 14.38 -6.09
N ASN A 157 0.91 14.25 -4.86
CA ASN A 157 2.29 14.61 -4.52
C ASN A 157 3.29 13.54 -4.98
N THR A 158 4.57 13.80 -4.79
CA THR A 158 5.65 12.90 -5.24
C THR A 158 5.59 11.54 -4.56
N GLN A 159 5.31 11.49 -3.26
CA GLN A 159 5.28 10.25 -2.48
C GLN A 159 4.11 9.34 -2.89
N GLU A 160 2.94 9.91 -3.15
CA GLU A 160 1.77 9.19 -3.65
C GLU A 160 2.05 8.55 -5.03
N ARG A 161 2.71 9.31 -5.93
CA ARG A 161 3.14 8.78 -7.24
C ARG A 161 4.22 7.72 -7.10
N MET A 162 5.13 7.86 -6.13
CA MET A 162 6.14 6.83 -5.81
C MET A 162 5.46 5.53 -5.38
N MET A 163 4.45 5.60 -4.49
CA MET A 163 3.72 4.42 -4.02
C MET A 163 3.08 3.67 -5.19
N ALA A 164 2.42 4.36 -6.13
CA ALA A 164 1.84 3.73 -7.31
C ALA A 164 2.89 3.01 -8.18
N CYS A 165 4.07 3.61 -8.38
CA CYS A 165 5.14 3.00 -9.15
C CYS A 165 5.76 1.79 -8.43
N VAL A 166 5.98 1.89 -7.12
CA VAL A 166 6.62 0.85 -6.30
C VAL A 166 5.71 -0.36 -6.13
N ASP A 167 4.41 -0.16 -5.88
CA ASP A 167 3.44 -1.24 -5.78
C ASP A 167 3.42 -2.09 -7.06
N ILE A 168 3.29 -1.45 -8.23
CA ILE A 168 3.30 -2.15 -9.51
C ILE A 168 4.64 -2.84 -9.75
N TYR A 169 5.77 -2.17 -9.48
CA TYR A 169 7.10 -2.75 -9.63
C TYR A 169 7.26 -4.01 -8.79
N GLN A 170 6.91 -3.95 -7.49
CA GLN A 170 6.97 -5.08 -6.57
C GLN A 170 6.06 -6.21 -7.01
N ALA A 171 4.81 -5.92 -7.40
CA ALA A 171 3.88 -6.92 -7.90
C ALA A 171 4.37 -7.65 -9.16
N LEU A 172 5.16 -6.99 -10.01
CA LEU A 172 5.75 -7.57 -11.22
C LEU A 172 7.00 -8.40 -10.91
N THR A 173 7.83 -7.97 -9.96
CA THR A 173 9.16 -8.57 -9.70
C THR A 173 9.14 -9.62 -8.58
N GLU A 174 8.08 -9.66 -7.77
CA GLU A 174 7.92 -10.66 -6.72
C GLU A 174 7.77 -12.07 -7.29
N SER A 175 8.60 -12.98 -6.79
CA SER A 175 8.43 -14.41 -7.08
C SER A 175 7.33 -15.01 -6.20
N ARG A 176 6.37 -15.67 -6.82
CA ARG A 176 5.27 -16.37 -6.15
C ARG A 176 5.43 -17.88 -6.29
N PRO A 177 4.83 -18.70 -5.41
CA PRO A 177 5.03 -20.17 -5.44
C PRO A 177 4.80 -20.83 -6.81
N TYR A 178 3.94 -20.22 -7.64
CA TYR A 178 3.56 -20.77 -8.95
C TYR A 178 4.03 -19.90 -10.13
N LYS A 179 4.75 -18.80 -9.89
CA LYS A 179 5.17 -17.87 -10.94
C LYS A 179 6.46 -17.15 -10.51
N PRO A 180 7.57 -17.34 -11.24
CA PRO A 180 8.78 -16.56 -11.00
C PRO A 180 8.50 -15.07 -11.23
N GLY A 181 9.15 -14.21 -10.44
CA GLY A 181 9.11 -12.77 -10.63
C GLY A 181 9.65 -12.38 -12.01
N MET A 182 9.13 -11.29 -12.51
CA MET A 182 9.58 -10.74 -13.79
C MET A 182 10.99 -10.15 -13.64
N PRO A 183 11.88 -10.32 -14.62
CA PRO A 183 13.16 -9.60 -14.65
C PRO A 183 12.97 -8.09 -14.58
N HIS A 184 13.90 -7.42 -13.90
CA HIS A 184 13.88 -5.97 -13.67
C HIS A 184 13.62 -5.17 -14.95
N GLU A 185 14.34 -5.45 -16.01
CA GLU A 185 14.25 -4.73 -17.29
C GLU A 185 12.85 -4.84 -17.92
N LYS A 186 12.19 -5.99 -17.75
CA LYS A 186 10.83 -6.19 -18.24
C LYS A 186 9.81 -5.44 -17.38
N ALA A 187 9.98 -5.43 -16.05
CA ALA A 187 9.13 -4.67 -15.15
C ALA A 187 9.23 -3.17 -15.46
N CYS A 188 10.44 -2.63 -15.63
CA CYS A 188 10.65 -1.23 -16.00
C CYS A 188 10.08 -0.88 -17.38
N ALA A 189 10.13 -1.80 -18.35
CA ALA A 189 9.48 -1.58 -19.65
C ALA A 189 7.95 -1.43 -19.52
N ILE A 190 7.30 -2.21 -18.64
CA ILE A 190 5.86 -2.08 -18.35
C ILE A 190 5.56 -0.74 -17.66
N LEU A 191 6.37 -0.34 -16.67
CA LEU A 191 6.20 0.95 -16.00
C LEU A 191 6.30 2.11 -17.00
N ARG A 192 7.27 2.07 -17.93
CA ARG A 192 7.41 3.08 -18.99
C ARG A 192 6.22 3.11 -19.95
N GLU A 193 5.68 1.94 -20.30
CA GLU A 193 4.44 1.86 -21.09
C GLU A 193 3.26 2.53 -20.36
N MET A 194 3.12 2.27 -19.06
CA MET A 194 2.08 2.89 -18.24
C MET A 194 2.29 4.42 -18.10
N ALA A 195 3.53 4.86 -17.94
CA ALA A 195 3.87 6.28 -17.93
C ALA A 195 3.56 6.96 -19.28
N GLY A 196 3.86 6.28 -20.41
CA GLY A 196 3.50 6.75 -21.75
C GLY A 196 1.98 6.88 -21.98
N LYS A 197 1.16 6.15 -21.22
CA LYS A 197 -0.30 6.28 -21.21
C LYS A 197 -0.81 7.39 -20.27
N GLY A 198 0.08 8.09 -19.56
CA GLY A 198 -0.29 9.10 -18.57
C GLY A 198 -0.80 8.52 -17.25
N TRP A 199 -0.55 7.24 -16.96
CA TRP A 199 -0.99 6.59 -15.71
C TRP A 199 0.00 6.80 -14.57
N LEU A 200 1.29 6.70 -14.85
CA LEU A 200 2.38 6.84 -13.89
C LEU A 200 3.26 8.05 -14.19
N ASP A 201 4.03 8.48 -13.20
CA ASP A 201 5.01 9.53 -13.36
C ASP A 201 6.27 8.99 -14.07
N ALA A 202 6.59 9.57 -15.23
CA ALA A 202 7.72 9.14 -16.04
C ALA A 202 9.07 9.36 -15.33
N GLY A 203 9.20 10.48 -14.59
CA GLY A 203 10.41 10.77 -13.83
C GLY A 203 10.65 9.76 -12.72
N ILE A 204 9.59 9.43 -11.96
CA ILE A 204 9.66 8.42 -10.90
C ILE A 204 9.92 7.03 -11.49
N THR A 205 9.35 6.69 -12.64
CA THR A 205 9.61 5.43 -13.33
C THR A 205 11.10 5.26 -13.65
N GLU A 206 11.79 6.32 -14.11
CA GLU A 206 13.24 6.28 -14.33
C GLU A 206 14.05 6.20 -13.02
N GLN A 207 13.56 6.80 -11.92
CA GLN A 207 14.18 6.62 -10.61
C GLN A 207 14.05 5.18 -10.09
N VAL A 208 12.92 4.51 -10.33
CA VAL A 208 12.73 3.07 -10.04
C VAL A 208 13.76 2.24 -10.80
N ASP A 209 13.92 2.48 -12.10
CA ASP A 209 14.91 1.76 -12.93
C ASP A 209 16.34 1.99 -12.41
N ALA A 210 16.72 3.23 -12.14
CA ALA A 210 18.03 3.57 -11.61
C ALA A 210 18.30 2.99 -10.22
N CYS A 211 17.29 3.01 -9.33
CA CYS A 211 17.41 2.54 -7.94
C CYS A 211 17.55 1.02 -7.83
N PHE A 212 16.82 0.27 -8.65
CA PHE A 212 16.73 -1.19 -8.56
C PHE A 212 17.50 -1.92 -9.65
N GLY A 213 17.88 -1.24 -10.75
CA GLY A 213 18.59 -1.80 -11.88
C GLY A 213 20.08 -1.99 -11.66
N THR A 214 20.68 -1.36 -10.67
CA THR A 214 22.09 -1.60 -10.34
C THR A 214 22.20 -3.03 -9.79
N LYS A 215 22.73 -3.93 -10.62
CA LYS A 215 23.25 -5.22 -10.17
C LYS A 215 24.09 -4.94 -8.93
N ASN A 216 23.75 -5.62 -7.83
CA ASN A 216 24.61 -5.66 -6.65
C ASN A 216 26.02 -5.98 -7.12
N ALA A 217 26.89 -4.96 -7.16
CA ALA A 217 28.29 -5.16 -7.29
C ALA A 217 28.81 -5.61 -5.92
N GLY A 218 29.14 -6.93 -5.86
CA GLY A 218 29.99 -7.54 -4.86
C GLY A 218 29.36 -7.94 -3.56
#